data_90d6abc249757eee217117ffd3b6c322
#
_entry.id   90d6abc249757eee217117ffd3b6c322
#
_cell.length_a   1.000
_cell.length_b   1.000
_cell.length_c   1.000
_cell.angle_alpha   90.00
_cell.angle_beta   90.00
_cell.angle_gamma   90.00
#
_symmetry.space_group_name_H-M   'P 1'
#
loop_
_entity.id
_entity.type
_entity.pdbx_description
1 polymer ?
#
loop_
_entity_poly.entity_id
_entity_poly.type
_entity_poly.pdbx_seq_one_letter_code
_entity_poly.pdbx_strand_id
1 'polypeptide(L)'
;MLSNEKQKQFARLAVEIGVNLQKGQILIINSPIECGEFARIIAETAFEAGAKDVFVYWKEEKLSKIRYQHADTETLVDIPEWMVAQKLYGVTQKAAHISITSDDPDIFEGIDAGKIKAYSTASSKKFIEFRKATMSNAVRWCIVPVPSVNWAKKIFPNCSDEQAVDKLWDAIAVTMRLNEKDPVKAWKEHNEKLEHRAKFLNEHNFEYIRMTNSKGTDLKVGLAEGHIWTGAGEKALDGINFTANMPTEEVFTAPHTYLSLIHLSE
;
A
#
# COMPACT_ATOMS: atom_id res chain seq x y z
N MET A 1 3.54 -6.61 21.29
CA MET A 1 4.28 -5.70 20.37
C MET A 1 5.35 -6.48 19.62
N LEU A 2 5.59 -6.18 18.36
CA LEU A 2 6.62 -6.87 17.57
C LEU A 2 8.01 -6.60 18.18
N SER A 3 8.85 -7.64 18.32
CA SER A 3 10.20 -7.44 18.85
C SER A 3 11.01 -6.51 17.95
N ASN A 4 12.01 -5.82 18.52
CA ASN A 4 12.88 -4.91 17.77
C ASN A 4 13.57 -5.63 16.60
N GLU A 5 13.99 -6.87 16.79
CA GLU A 5 14.57 -7.70 15.72
C GLU A 5 13.60 -7.91 14.55
N LYS A 6 12.33 -8.26 14.82
CA LYS A 6 11.32 -8.42 13.79
C LYS A 6 10.95 -7.10 13.11
N GLN A 7 10.94 -5.99 13.85
CA GLN A 7 10.74 -4.67 13.24
C GLN A 7 11.88 -4.31 12.27
N LYS A 8 13.13 -4.62 12.61
CA LYS A 8 14.28 -4.45 11.71
C LYS A 8 14.17 -5.35 10.48
N GLN A 9 13.76 -6.62 10.64
CA GLN A 9 13.51 -7.52 9.52
C GLN A 9 12.40 -6.98 8.61
N PHE A 10 11.35 -6.41 9.19
CA PHE A 10 10.27 -5.80 8.42
C PHE A 10 10.75 -4.56 7.65
N ALA A 11 11.53 -3.69 8.28
CA ALA A 11 12.14 -2.54 7.61
C ALA A 11 13.04 -2.99 6.44
N ARG A 12 13.84 -4.06 6.63
CA ARG A 12 14.64 -4.65 5.55
C ARG A 12 13.77 -5.12 4.39
N LEU A 13 12.64 -5.79 4.66
CA LEU A 13 11.70 -6.17 3.60
C LEU A 13 11.20 -4.98 2.82
N ALA A 14 10.76 -3.91 3.51
CA ALA A 14 10.27 -2.69 2.86
C ALA A 14 11.34 -2.02 1.99
N VAL A 15 12.61 -2.00 2.46
CA VAL A 15 13.73 -1.35 1.77
C VAL A 15 14.29 -2.22 0.64
N GLU A 16 14.56 -3.51 0.91
CA GLU A 16 15.27 -4.40 -0.04
C GLU A 16 14.32 -5.06 -1.06
N ILE A 17 13.09 -5.42 -0.66
CA ILE A 17 12.11 -6.08 -1.51
C ILE A 17 11.02 -5.10 -1.96
N GLY A 18 10.46 -4.34 -1.02
CA GLY A 18 9.41 -3.37 -1.29
C GLY A 18 9.85 -2.38 -2.35
N VAL A 19 10.66 -1.42 -2.01
CA VAL A 19 11.14 -0.42 -2.97
C VAL A 19 12.43 -0.80 -3.69
N ASN A 20 13.10 -1.88 -3.29
CA ASN A 20 14.40 -2.31 -3.82
C ASN A 20 15.36 -1.11 -3.95
N LEU A 21 15.62 -0.47 -2.80
CA LEU A 21 16.38 0.78 -2.73
C LEU A 21 17.78 0.59 -3.33
N GLN A 22 18.17 1.49 -4.22
CA GLN A 22 19.48 1.45 -4.84
C GLN A 22 20.46 2.37 -4.12
N LYS A 23 21.73 1.99 -4.10
CA LYS A 23 22.80 2.81 -3.51
C LYS A 23 22.82 4.21 -4.14
N GLY A 24 22.88 5.23 -3.29
CA GLY A 24 22.86 6.63 -3.71
C GLY A 24 21.48 7.17 -4.07
N GLN A 25 20.40 6.40 -3.90
CA GLN A 25 19.03 6.84 -4.11
C GLN A 25 18.47 7.54 -2.87
N ILE A 26 17.56 8.48 -3.07
CA ILE A 26 16.78 9.11 -1.99
C ILE A 26 15.59 8.20 -1.64
N LEU A 27 15.28 8.08 -0.35
CA LEU A 27 14.05 7.47 0.13
C LEU A 27 13.12 8.54 0.70
N ILE A 28 11.85 8.51 0.33
CA ILE A 28 10.78 9.28 0.95
C ILE A 28 9.87 8.32 1.70
N ILE A 29 9.70 8.57 3.00
CA ILE A 29 8.80 7.82 3.86
C ILE A 29 7.58 8.69 4.13
N ASN A 30 6.38 8.24 3.74
CA ASN A 30 5.12 8.84 4.14
C ASN A 30 4.63 8.07 5.36
N SER A 31 4.53 8.72 6.51
CA SER A 31 4.22 8.03 7.77
C SER A 31 3.19 8.78 8.60
N PRO A 32 2.22 8.06 9.20
CA PRO A 32 1.48 8.59 10.33
C PRO A 32 2.45 8.96 11.47
N ILE A 33 2.16 10.03 12.19
CA ILE A 33 3.02 10.51 13.30
C ILE A 33 3.16 9.44 14.40
N GLU A 34 2.13 8.64 14.60
CA GLU A 34 2.10 7.53 15.57
C GLU A 34 3.07 6.40 15.21
N CYS A 35 3.44 6.28 13.94
CA CYS A 35 4.37 5.26 13.44
C CYS A 35 5.84 5.74 13.43
N GLY A 36 6.15 6.83 14.14
CA GLY A 36 7.45 7.48 14.11
C GLY A 36 8.62 6.57 14.51
N GLU A 37 8.41 5.62 15.40
CA GLU A 37 9.45 4.64 15.78
C GLU A 37 9.79 3.74 14.60
N PHE A 38 8.80 3.17 13.94
CA PHE A 38 9.04 2.31 12.79
C PHE A 38 9.60 3.08 11.59
N ALA A 39 9.16 4.33 11.38
CA ALA A 39 9.73 5.18 10.34
C ALA A 39 11.24 5.45 10.56
N ARG A 40 11.68 5.59 11.82
CA ARG A 40 13.12 5.71 12.16
C ARG A 40 13.90 4.43 11.85
N ILE A 41 13.32 3.26 12.15
CA ILE A 41 13.94 1.97 11.82
C ILE A 41 14.09 1.80 10.30
N ILE A 42 13.06 2.17 9.51
CA ILE A 42 13.15 2.17 8.05
C ILE A 42 14.25 3.13 7.57
N ALA A 43 14.34 4.33 8.15
CA ALA A 43 15.35 5.31 7.77
C ALA A 43 16.78 4.82 8.05
N GLU A 44 17.02 4.25 9.23
CA GLU A 44 18.31 3.63 9.59
C GLU A 44 18.67 2.51 8.60
N THR A 45 17.73 1.59 8.37
CA THR A 45 17.89 0.49 7.39
C THR A 45 18.19 0.99 5.98
N ALA A 46 17.55 2.09 5.56
CA ALA A 46 17.80 2.67 4.25
C ALA A 46 19.21 3.26 4.12
N PHE A 47 19.70 3.95 5.17
CA PHE A 47 21.09 4.43 5.19
C PHE A 47 22.09 3.28 5.21
N GLU A 48 21.83 2.19 5.95
CA GLU A 48 22.66 0.97 5.94
C GLU A 48 22.68 0.33 4.55
N ALA A 49 21.56 0.38 3.81
CA ALA A 49 21.48 -0.07 2.41
C ALA A 49 22.15 0.90 1.40
N GLY A 50 22.63 2.05 1.87
CA GLY A 50 23.35 3.02 1.05
C GLY A 50 22.48 4.12 0.45
N ALA A 51 21.35 4.45 1.07
CA ALA A 51 20.56 5.63 0.69
C ALA A 51 21.44 6.90 0.67
N LYS A 52 21.20 7.79 -0.31
CA LYS A 52 21.82 9.12 -0.34
C LYS A 52 21.28 10.02 0.77
N ASP A 53 19.96 9.95 0.97
CA ASP A 53 19.23 10.72 1.96
C ASP A 53 17.87 10.09 2.23
N VAL A 54 17.26 10.41 3.38
CA VAL A 54 15.92 9.93 3.77
C VAL A 54 15.08 11.09 4.27
N PHE A 55 13.96 11.34 3.63
CA PHE A 55 12.98 12.34 4.06
C PHE A 55 11.73 11.66 4.60
N VAL A 56 11.17 12.17 5.70
CA VAL A 56 9.91 11.68 6.26
C VAL A 56 8.84 12.76 6.13
N TYR A 57 7.75 12.41 5.44
CA TYR A 57 6.56 13.26 5.33
C TYR A 57 5.50 12.73 6.31
N TRP A 58 5.32 13.48 7.39
CA TRP A 58 4.39 13.13 8.44
C TRP A 58 2.96 13.48 8.05
N LYS A 59 2.04 12.61 8.38
CA LYS A 59 0.60 12.86 8.34
C LYS A 59 -0.02 12.64 9.72
N GLU A 60 -1.08 13.38 10.03
CA GLU A 60 -1.84 13.23 11.26
C GLU A 60 -3.33 13.27 10.92
N GLU A 61 -4.02 12.16 11.18
CA GLU A 61 -5.41 11.96 10.75
C GLU A 61 -6.40 12.78 11.57
N LYS A 62 -6.14 12.95 12.88
CA LYS A 62 -6.99 13.77 13.76
C LYS A 62 -6.93 15.24 13.34
N LEU A 63 -5.76 15.74 12.95
CA LEU A 63 -5.63 17.08 12.39
C LEU A 63 -6.39 17.20 11.06
N SER A 64 -6.34 16.18 10.23
CA SER A 64 -7.14 16.12 9.00
C SER A 64 -8.63 16.17 9.29
N LYS A 65 -9.12 15.41 10.30
CA LYS A 65 -10.51 15.45 10.76
C LYS A 65 -10.91 16.85 11.25
N ILE A 66 -10.09 17.49 12.09
CA ILE A 66 -10.31 18.85 12.57
C ILE A 66 -10.43 19.82 11.39
N ARG A 67 -9.56 19.71 10.41
CA ARG A 67 -9.62 20.54 9.21
C ARG A 67 -10.94 20.37 8.45
N TYR A 68 -11.44 19.13 8.28
CA TYR A 68 -12.76 18.89 7.66
C TYR A 68 -13.92 19.44 8.46
N GLN A 69 -13.82 19.46 9.80
CA GLN A 69 -14.87 19.98 10.67
C GLN A 69 -14.98 21.49 10.57
N HIS A 70 -13.84 22.21 10.52
CA HIS A 70 -13.79 23.65 10.69
C HIS A 70 -13.61 24.44 9.38
N ALA A 71 -12.90 23.91 8.40
CA ALA A 71 -12.73 24.61 7.12
C ALA A 71 -13.98 24.47 6.25
N ASP A 72 -14.29 25.51 5.48
CA ASP A 72 -15.29 25.43 4.43
C ASP A 72 -14.78 24.64 3.23
N THR A 73 -15.69 24.27 2.33
CA THR A 73 -15.35 23.44 1.16
C THR A 73 -14.41 24.17 0.21
N GLU A 74 -14.56 25.49 0.06
CA GLU A 74 -13.71 26.30 -0.83
C GLU A 74 -12.26 26.25 -0.36
N THR A 75 -12.02 26.47 0.95
CA THR A 75 -10.70 26.36 1.57
C THR A 75 -10.12 24.94 1.45
N LEU A 76 -10.95 23.91 1.60
CA LEU A 76 -10.48 22.53 1.50
C LEU A 76 -9.98 22.16 0.11
N VAL A 77 -10.64 22.65 -0.93
CA VAL A 77 -10.28 22.31 -2.33
C VAL A 77 -9.16 23.18 -2.90
N ASP A 78 -8.84 24.29 -2.25
CA ASP A 78 -7.68 25.14 -2.61
C ASP A 78 -6.38 24.52 -2.08
N ILE A 79 -5.84 23.59 -2.86
CA ILE A 79 -4.61 22.86 -2.49
C ILE A 79 -3.38 23.71 -2.84
N PRO A 80 -2.56 24.10 -1.84
CA PRO A 80 -1.40 24.95 -2.07
C PRO A 80 -0.34 24.32 -2.98
N GLU A 81 0.31 25.13 -3.80
CA GLU A 81 1.36 24.68 -4.74
C GLU A 81 2.56 24.03 -4.05
N TRP A 82 2.89 24.43 -2.82
CA TRP A 82 4.00 23.79 -2.09
C TRP A 82 3.73 22.30 -1.81
N MET A 83 2.46 21.91 -1.62
CA MET A 83 2.11 20.49 -1.44
C MET A 83 2.34 19.69 -2.72
N VAL A 84 2.07 20.29 -3.87
CA VAL A 84 2.35 19.69 -5.18
C VAL A 84 3.85 19.58 -5.40
N ALA A 85 4.59 20.65 -5.14
CA ALA A 85 6.04 20.67 -5.26
C ALA A 85 6.71 19.61 -4.35
N GLN A 86 6.22 19.44 -3.11
CA GLN A 86 6.69 18.41 -2.20
C GLN A 86 6.50 17.00 -2.78
N LYS A 87 5.34 16.71 -3.36
CA LYS A 87 5.07 15.39 -3.99
C LYS A 87 5.94 15.18 -5.24
N LEU A 88 6.09 16.21 -6.08
CA LEU A 88 6.85 16.14 -7.31
C LEU A 88 8.37 16.12 -7.07
N TYR A 89 8.85 16.61 -5.92
CA TYR A 89 10.27 16.51 -5.56
C TYR A 89 10.77 15.09 -5.64
N GLY A 90 10.05 14.14 -5.05
CA GLY A 90 10.41 12.71 -5.11
C GLY A 90 10.46 12.16 -6.53
N VAL A 91 9.51 12.56 -7.37
CA VAL A 91 9.49 12.15 -8.79
C VAL A 91 10.70 12.73 -9.53
N THR A 92 10.98 14.01 -9.36
CA THR A 92 12.12 14.71 -10.00
C THR A 92 13.46 14.12 -9.59
N GLN A 93 13.58 13.73 -8.30
CA GLN A 93 14.80 13.11 -7.78
C GLN A 93 14.87 11.59 -8.01
N LYS A 94 13.87 10.99 -8.66
CA LYS A 94 13.74 9.53 -8.83
C LYS A 94 13.85 8.78 -7.49
N ALA A 95 13.28 9.38 -6.43
CA ALA A 95 13.29 8.82 -5.10
C ALA A 95 12.43 7.54 -5.03
N ALA A 96 12.80 6.62 -4.16
CA ALA A 96 11.92 5.54 -3.76
C ALA A 96 10.92 6.05 -2.71
N HIS A 97 9.71 5.48 -2.66
CA HIS A 97 8.67 5.91 -1.76
C HIS A 97 8.17 4.74 -0.91
N ILE A 98 8.26 4.83 0.41
CA ILE A 98 7.58 3.91 1.33
C ILE A 98 6.44 4.65 2.00
N SER A 99 5.23 4.08 1.96
CA SER A 99 4.06 4.59 2.66
C SER A 99 3.68 3.64 3.78
N ILE A 100 3.73 4.11 5.02
CA ILE A 100 3.24 3.38 6.18
C ILE A 100 1.74 3.66 6.29
N THR A 101 0.93 2.60 6.34
CA THR A 101 -0.51 2.67 6.60
C THR A 101 -0.80 2.20 8.01
N SER A 102 -1.51 3.00 8.78
CA SER A 102 -1.94 2.71 10.15
C SER A 102 -3.27 3.42 10.40
N ASP A 103 -4.10 3.48 9.36
CA ASP A 103 -5.27 4.34 9.33
C ASP A 103 -6.37 3.83 10.30
N ASP A 104 -7.05 4.76 10.95
CA ASP A 104 -8.28 4.50 11.67
C ASP A 104 -9.44 4.38 10.66
N PRO A 105 -10.09 3.20 10.52
CA PRO A 105 -11.16 3.02 9.54
C PRO A 105 -12.35 3.96 9.73
N ASP A 106 -12.56 4.48 10.95
CA ASP A 106 -13.71 5.29 11.32
C ASP A 106 -13.32 6.76 11.58
N ILE A 107 -12.09 7.18 11.26
CA ILE A 107 -11.59 8.53 11.56
C ILE A 107 -12.51 9.65 11.06
N PHE A 108 -13.14 9.46 9.90
CA PHE A 108 -14.02 10.45 9.29
C PHE A 108 -15.50 10.26 9.60
N GLU A 109 -15.84 9.40 10.58
CA GLU A 109 -17.21 9.25 11.03
C GLU A 109 -17.75 10.61 11.55
N GLY A 110 -18.97 10.98 11.11
CA GLY A 110 -19.60 12.25 11.41
C GLY A 110 -19.12 13.46 10.60
N ILE A 111 -18.19 13.26 9.65
CA ILE A 111 -17.77 14.31 8.71
C ILE A 111 -18.70 14.35 7.49
N ASP A 112 -19.00 15.56 7.00
CA ASP A 112 -19.79 15.76 5.78
C ASP A 112 -19.11 15.04 4.58
N ALA A 113 -19.81 14.03 4.06
CA ALA A 113 -19.34 13.27 2.90
C ALA A 113 -19.11 14.14 1.64
N GLY A 114 -19.86 15.25 1.52
CA GLY A 114 -19.66 16.22 0.43
C GLY A 114 -18.30 16.90 0.50
N LYS A 115 -17.85 17.31 1.69
CA LYS A 115 -16.53 17.89 1.90
C LYS A 115 -15.41 16.88 1.58
N ILE A 116 -15.55 15.63 2.03
CA ILE A 116 -14.59 14.55 1.75
C ILE A 116 -14.48 14.32 0.25
N LYS A 117 -15.62 14.20 -0.43
CA LYS A 117 -15.67 13.99 -1.89
C LYS A 117 -15.06 15.17 -2.66
N ALA A 118 -15.39 16.41 -2.26
CA ALA A 118 -14.86 17.62 -2.90
C ALA A 118 -13.33 17.67 -2.79
N TYR A 119 -12.76 17.48 -1.59
CA TYR A 119 -11.33 17.43 -1.38
C TYR A 119 -10.66 16.30 -2.15
N SER A 120 -11.21 15.09 -2.12
CA SER A 120 -10.69 13.94 -2.85
C SER A 120 -10.63 14.20 -4.37
N THR A 121 -11.68 14.84 -4.91
CA THR A 121 -11.73 15.21 -6.33
C THR A 121 -10.69 16.27 -6.67
N ALA A 122 -10.56 17.34 -5.87
CA ALA A 122 -9.58 18.38 -6.07
C ALA A 122 -8.14 17.85 -5.94
N SER A 123 -7.89 17.05 -4.90
CA SER A 123 -6.61 16.39 -4.65
C SER A 123 -6.22 15.46 -5.81
N SER A 124 -7.17 14.67 -6.32
CA SER A 124 -6.93 13.79 -7.46
C SER A 124 -6.51 14.53 -8.72
N LYS A 125 -7.08 15.70 -8.97
CA LYS A 125 -6.71 16.56 -10.11
C LYS A 125 -5.36 17.24 -9.86
N LYS A 126 -5.15 17.78 -8.66
CA LYS A 126 -3.96 18.56 -8.32
C LYS A 126 -2.69 17.72 -8.31
N PHE A 127 -2.77 16.46 -7.85
CA PHE A 127 -1.64 15.53 -7.78
C PHE A 127 -1.57 14.56 -8.97
N ILE A 128 -2.20 14.90 -10.11
CA ILE A 128 -2.30 14.00 -11.27
C ILE A 128 -0.91 13.56 -11.78
N GLU A 129 0.07 14.46 -11.83
CA GLU A 129 1.41 14.14 -12.33
C GLU A 129 2.16 13.19 -11.38
N PHE A 130 2.02 13.35 -10.07
CA PHE A 130 2.55 12.40 -9.10
C PHE A 130 1.91 11.02 -9.27
N ARG A 131 0.57 10.99 -9.44
CA ARG A 131 -0.16 9.73 -9.66
C ARG A 131 0.27 9.05 -10.97
N LYS A 132 0.41 9.80 -12.05
CA LYS A 132 0.93 9.24 -13.31
C LYS A 132 2.31 8.63 -13.13
N ALA A 133 3.22 9.30 -12.41
CA ALA A 133 4.57 8.80 -12.16
C ALA A 133 4.56 7.49 -11.34
N THR A 134 3.70 7.39 -10.31
CA THR A 134 3.58 6.15 -9.54
C THR A 134 2.93 5.02 -10.34
N MET A 135 1.83 5.29 -11.04
CA MET A 135 1.09 4.27 -11.82
C MET A 135 1.83 3.81 -13.07
N SER A 136 2.74 4.62 -13.61
CA SER A 136 3.63 4.21 -14.71
C SER A 136 4.95 3.60 -14.26
N ASN A 137 5.12 3.38 -12.95
CA ASN A 137 6.35 2.88 -12.35
C ASN A 137 7.60 3.74 -12.67
N ALA A 138 7.41 5.05 -12.88
CA ALA A 138 8.51 6.00 -13.04
C ALA A 138 9.29 6.20 -11.73
N VAL A 139 8.66 5.92 -10.61
CA VAL A 139 9.26 5.83 -9.27
C VAL A 139 8.86 4.50 -8.62
N ARG A 140 9.75 3.93 -7.82
CA ARG A 140 9.43 2.73 -7.04
C ARG A 140 8.72 3.12 -5.76
N TRP A 141 7.69 2.39 -5.41
CA TRP A 141 6.89 2.66 -4.23
C TRP A 141 6.46 1.37 -3.55
N CYS A 142 6.28 1.43 -2.25
CA CYS A 142 5.77 0.31 -1.46
C CYS A 142 4.86 0.81 -0.35
N ILE A 143 3.78 0.10 -0.10
CA ILE A 143 2.90 0.32 1.04
C ILE A 143 3.13 -0.80 2.04
N VAL A 144 3.29 -0.44 3.31
CA VAL A 144 3.48 -1.39 4.43
C VAL A 144 2.54 -1.07 5.58
N PRO A 145 1.89 -2.07 6.21
CA PRO A 145 0.96 -1.85 7.30
C PRO A 145 1.68 -1.77 8.66
N VAL A 146 1.19 -0.90 9.54
CA VAL A 146 1.54 -0.86 10.96
C VAL A 146 0.24 -0.77 11.75
N PRO A 147 0.01 -1.59 12.79
CA PRO A 147 -1.21 -1.53 13.57
C PRO A 147 -1.45 -0.17 14.21
N SER A 148 -2.67 0.36 14.09
CA SER A 148 -3.20 1.36 15.01
C SER A 148 -4.10 0.68 16.05
N VAL A 149 -4.32 1.34 17.19
CA VAL A 149 -5.26 0.83 18.21
C VAL A 149 -6.67 0.69 17.64
N ASN A 150 -7.13 1.70 16.91
CA ASN A 150 -8.48 1.71 16.37
C ASN A 150 -8.69 0.62 15.31
N TRP A 151 -7.74 0.44 14.39
CA TRP A 151 -7.78 -0.67 13.45
C TRP A 151 -7.75 -2.02 14.16
N ALA A 152 -6.85 -2.20 15.14
CA ALA A 152 -6.75 -3.44 15.90
C ALA A 152 -8.03 -3.77 16.67
N LYS A 153 -8.65 -2.77 17.31
CA LYS A 153 -9.93 -2.92 18.05
C LYS A 153 -11.09 -3.25 17.11
N LYS A 154 -11.08 -2.76 15.88
CA LYS A 154 -12.10 -3.10 14.89
C LYS A 154 -12.04 -4.57 14.49
N ILE A 155 -10.85 -5.17 14.44
CA ILE A 155 -10.65 -6.59 14.15
C ILE A 155 -10.84 -7.47 15.39
N PHE A 156 -10.36 -7.00 16.55
CA PHE A 156 -10.40 -7.72 17.82
C PHE A 156 -11.16 -6.97 18.91
N PRO A 157 -12.49 -6.74 18.76
CA PRO A 157 -13.26 -5.84 19.62
C PRO A 157 -13.30 -6.27 21.09
N ASN A 158 -13.16 -7.57 21.36
CA ASN A 158 -13.25 -8.14 22.71
C ASN A 158 -11.89 -8.19 23.47
N CYS A 159 -10.82 -7.67 22.88
CA CYS A 159 -9.50 -7.61 23.51
C CYS A 159 -9.29 -6.24 24.18
N SER A 160 -8.35 -6.13 25.13
CA SER A 160 -7.82 -4.81 25.50
C SER A 160 -7.11 -4.16 24.31
N ASP A 161 -6.83 -2.86 24.37
CA ASP A 161 -6.16 -2.15 23.28
C ASP A 161 -4.79 -2.76 22.97
N GLU A 162 -4.00 -3.02 24.01
CA GLU A 162 -2.69 -3.66 23.90
C GLU A 162 -2.78 -5.06 23.30
N GLN A 163 -3.69 -5.90 23.80
CA GLN A 163 -3.90 -7.24 23.25
C GLN A 163 -4.36 -7.23 21.80
N ALA A 164 -5.21 -6.27 21.42
CA ALA A 164 -5.67 -6.14 20.04
C ALA A 164 -4.52 -5.78 19.11
N VAL A 165 -3.69 -4.80 19.49
CA VAL A 165 -2.50 -4.38 18.75
C VAL A 165 -1.51 -5.54 18.63
N ASP A 166 -1.25 -6.29 19.70
CA ASP A 166 -0.34 -7.44 19.66
C ASP A 166 -0.84 -8.52 18.71
N LYS A 167 -2.12 -8.86 18.75
CA LYS A 167 -2.72 -9.82 17.81
C LYS A 167 -2.64 -9.36 16.36
N LEU A 168 -2.84 -8.07 16.11
CA LEU A 168 -2.72 -7.52 14.76
C LEU A 168 -1.26 -7.54 14.27
N TRP A 169 -0.30 -7.27 15.16
CA TRP A 169 1.12 -7.46 14.85
C TRP A 169 1.46 -8.90 14.51
N ASP A 170 0.90 -9.87 15.25
CA ASP A 170 1.11 -11.30 14.97
C ASP A 170 0.56 -11.68 13.58
N ALA A 171 -0.64 -11.18 13.22
CA ALA A 171 -1.22 -11.38 11.91
C ALA A 171 -0.35 -10.76 10.79
N ILE A 172 0.12 -9.53 10.98
CA ILE A 172 1.02 -8.86 10.04
C ILE A 172 2.33 -9.64 9.93
N ALA A 173 2.90 -10.11 11.05
CA ALA A 173 4.14 -10.89 11.02
C ALA A 173 4.01 -12.17 10.20
N VAL A 174 2.86 -12.84 10.26
CA VAL A 174 2.57 -14.03 9.42
C VAL A 174 2.50 -13.66 7.95
N THR A 175 1.69 -12.66 7.59
CA THR A 175 1.51 -12.26 6.19
C THR A 175 2.79 -11.66 5.59
N MET A 176 3.59 -10.98 6.42
CA MET A 176 4.90 -10.43 6.05
C MET A 176 6.03 -11.48 6.10
N ARG A 177 5.73 -12.73 6.44
CA ARG A 177 6.71 -13.82 6.55
C ARG A 177 7.86 -13.54 7.54
N LEU A 178 7.62 -12.69 8.55
CA LEU A 178 8.62 -12.36 9.57
C LEU A 178 8.88 -13.52 10.55
N ASN A 179 8.12 -14.60 10.47
CA ASN A 179 8.33 -15.82 11.24
C ASN A 179 9.25 -16.81 10.51
N GLU A 180 9.61 -16.54 9.26
CA GLU A 180 10.56 -17.35 8.51
C GLU A 180 12.00 -17.08 8.97
N LYS A 181 12.87 -18.06 8.77
CA LYS A 181 14.29 -17.93 9.13
C LYS A 181 14.99 -16.80 8.36
N ASP A 182 14.60 -16.61 7.11
CA ASP A 182 15.06 -15.54 6.23
C ASP A 182 13.85 -14.95 5.49
N PRO A 183 13.23 -13.89 6.03
CA PRO A 183 12.07 -13.25 5.43
C PRO A 183 12.33 -12.71 4.02
N VAL A 184 13.52 -12.19 3.76
CA VAL A 184 13.90 -11.66 2.43
C VAL A 184 13.90 -12.77 1.39
N LYS A 185 14.51 -13.92 1.72
CA LYS A 185 14.49 -15.10 0.85
C LYS A 185 13.07 -15.63 0.65
N ALA A 186 12.29 -15.73 1.72
CA ALA A 186 10.89 -16.17 1.65
C ALA A 186 10.04 -15.28 0.73
N TRP A 187 10.25 -13.97 0.74
CA TRP A 187 9.59 -13.04 -0.18
C TRP A 187 10.03 -13.20 -1.63
N LYS A 188 11.32 -13.44 -1.89
CA LYS A 188 11.79 -13.71 -3.26
C LYS A 188 11.13 -14.97 -3.82
N GLU A 189 11.13 -16.06 -3.07
CA GLU A 189 10.47 -17.32 -3.45
C GLU A 189 8.95 -17.15 -3.65
N HIS A 190 8.31 -16.29 -2.82
CA HIS A 190 6.90 -15.98 -2.98
C HIS A 190 6.61 -15.21 -4.26
N ASN A 191 7.40 -14.19 -4.57
CA ASN A 191 7.28 -13.42 -5.81
C ASN A 191 7.46 -14.33 -7.04
N GLU A 192 8.45 -15.21 -7.05
CA GLU A 192 8.65 -16.21 -8.11
C GLU A 192 7.41 -17.10 -8.31
N LYS A 193 6.74 -17.53 -7.21
CA LYS A 193 5.50 -18.31 -7.30
C LYS A 193 4.36 -17.51 -7.93
N LEU A 194 4.21 -16.24 -7.57
CA LEU A 194 3.19 -15.37 -8.16
C LEU A 194 3.46 -15.09 -9.64
N GLU A 195 4.72 -14.82 -10.02
CA GLU A 195 5.13 -14.66 -11.41
C GLU A 195 4.82 -15.92 -12.24
N HIS A 196 5.12 -17.10 -11.69
CA HIS A 196 4.79 -18.36 -12.34
C HIS A 196 3.27 -18.53 -12.56
N ARG A 197 2.45 -18.15 -11.57
CA ARG A 197 0.98 -18.17 -11.70
C ARG A 197 0.49 -17.18 -12.77
N ALA A 198 1.01 -15.95 -12.76
CA ALA A 198 0.67 -14.96 -13.78
C ALA A 198 1.04 -15.44 -15.19
N LYS A 199 2.23 -16.03 -15.35
CA LYS A 199 2.66 -16.62 -16.61
C LYS A 199 1.74 -17.73 -17.09
N PHE A 200 1.38 -18.68 -16.20
CA PHE A 200 0.43 -19.74 -16.50
C PHE A 200 -0.91 -19.21 -17.02
N LEU A 201 -1.46 -18.20 -16.33
CA LEU A 201 -2.74 -17.59 -16.71
C LEU A 201 -2.65 -16.86 -18.06
N ASN A 202 -1.54 -16.19 -18.34
CA ASN A 202 -1.28 -15.53 -19.61
C ASN A 202 -1.14 -16.52 -20.79
N GLU A 203 -0.49 -17.65 -20.56
CA GLU A 203 -0.32 -18.69 -21.57
C GLU A 203 -1.66 -19.34 -21.96
N HIS A 204 -2.59 -19.44 -21.02
CA HIS A 204 -3.91 -20.06 -21.27
C HIS A 204 -4.96 -19.08 -21.78
N ASN A 205 -4.78 -17.79 -21.60
CA ASN A 205 -5.64 -16.71 -22.10
C ASN A 205 -7.15 -17.01 -21.91
N PHE A 206 -7.56 -17.27 -20.67
CA PHE A 206 -8.95 -17.62 -20.32
C PHE A 206 -9.91 -16.48 -20.63
N GLU A 207 -11.09 -16.78 -21.11
CA GLU A 207 -12.12 -15.77 -21.42
C GLU A 207 -12.84 -15.24 -20.17
N TYR A 208 -12.91 -16.04 -19.12
CA TYR A 208 -13.60 -15.69 -17.87
C TYR A 208 -13.06 -16.45 -16.66
N ILE A 209 -13.39 -15.93 -15.48
CA ILE A 209 -13.23 -16.62 -14.19
C ILE A 209 -14.63 -16.92 -13.64
N ARG A 210 -14.83 -18.14 -13.11
CA ARG A 210 -16.00 -18.48 -12.31
C ARG A 210 -15.59 -18.73 -10.87
N MET A 211 -16.25 -18.03 -9.94
CA MET A 211 -16.03 -18.16 -8.51
C MET A 211 -17.29 -18.70 -7.84
N THR A 212 -17.15 -19.81 -7.14
CA THR A 212 -18.24 -20.45 -6.39
C THR A 212 -17.83 -20.71 -4.95
N ASN A 213 -18.78 -20.71 -4.03
CA ASN A 213 -18.57 -21.10 -2.65
C ASN A 213 -19.79 -21.82 -2.04
N SER A 214 -19.62 -22.39 -0.85
CA SER A 214 -20.70 -23.09 -0.12
C SER A 214 -21.82 -22.17 0.41
N LYS A 215 -21.64 -20.83 0.34
CA LYS A 215 -22.65 -19.83 0.76
C LYS A 215 -23.54 -19.37 -0.38
N GLY A 216 -23.48 -20.03 -1.56
CA GLY A 216 -24.32 -19.73 -2.70
C GLY A 216 -23.75 -18.73 -3.71
N THR A 217 -22.50 -18.28 -3.53
CA THR A 217 -21.87 -17.46 -4.56
C THR A 217 -21.64 -18.29 -5.83
N ASP A 218 -22.12 -17.80 -6.96
CA ASP A 218 -21.80 -18.28 -8.30
C ASP A 218 -21.63 -17.06 -9.21
N LEU A 219 -20.39 -16.58 -9.30
CA LEU A 219 -20.02 -15.37 -10.02
C LEU A 219 -19.18 -15.72 -11.24
N LYS A 220 -19.61 -15.27 -12.41
CA LYS A 220 -18.82 -15.32 -13.65
C LYS A 220 -18.34 -13.93 -14.02
N VAL A 221 -17.02 -13.74 -14.11
CA VAL A 221 -16.38 -12.48 -14.49
C VAL A 221 -15.71 -12.66 -15.84
N GLY A 222 -16.19 -12.00 -16.87
CA GLY A 222 -15.55 -11.95 -18.18
C GLY A 222 -14.25 -11.15 -18.11
N LEU A 223 -13.25 -11.58 -18.85
CA LEU A 223 -11.95 -10.91 -18.94
C LEU A 223 -11.88 -10.05 -20.18
N ALA A 224 -11.20 -8.90 -20.11
CA ALA A 224 -11.05 -8.00 -21.25
C ALA A 224 -10.26 -8.69 -22.37
N GLU A 225 -10.58 -8.37 -23.62
CA GLU A 225 -9.78 -8.85 -24.75
C GLU A 225 -8.33 -8.32 -24.65
N GLY A 226 -7.36 -9.20 -24.83
CA GLY A 226 -5.95 -8.86 -24.67
C GLY A 226 -5.52 -8.57 -23.23
N HIS A 227 -6.30 -8.99 -22.23
CA HIS A 227 -5.91 -8.85 -20.83
C HIS A 227 -4.57 -9.54 -20.54
N ILE A 228 -3.82 -8.95 -19.62
CA ILE A 228 -2.54 -9.50 -19.14
C ILE A 228 -2.65 -9.68 -17.62
N TRP A 229 -2.35 -10.89 -17.15
CA TRP A 229 -2.20 -11.18 -15.74
C TRP A 229 -0.85 -10.68 -15.25
N THR A 230 -0.87 -10.00 -14.13
CA THR A 230 0.31 -9.51 -13.43
C THR A 230 0.20 -9.79 -11.93
N GLY A 231 1.30 -9.75 -11.23
CA GLY A 231 1.37 -9.99 -9.78
C GLY A 231 2.80 -10.13 -9.32
N ALA A 232 3.01 -10.23 -8.03
CA ALA A 232 4.28 -10.33 -7.33
C ALA A 232 5.09 -9.03 -7.34
N GLY A 233 5.94 -8.86 -8.30
CA GLY A 233 6.76 -7.67 -8.46
C GLY A 233 6.33 -6.87 -9.68
N GLU A 234 6.62 -5.60 -9.63
CA GLU A 234 6.52 -4.70 -10.76
C GLU A 234 7.91 -4.31 -11.24
N LYS A 235 8.04 -3.97 -12.51
CA LYS A 235 9.28 -3.46 -13.08
C LYS A 235 9.19 -1.97 -13.27
N ALA A 236 10.05 -1.23 -12.61
CA ALA A 236 10.13 0.21 -12.79
C ALA A 236 10.73 0.58 -14.15
N LEU A 237 10.53 1.82 -14.60
CA LEU A 237 11.07 2.30 -15.89
C LEU A 237 12.61 2.27 -15.96
N ASP A 238 13.30 2.28 -14.82
CA ASP A 238 14.74 2.09 -14.73
C ASP A 238 15.19 0.61 -14.81
N GLY A 239 14.23 -0.30 -14.98
CA GLY A 239 14.50 -1.74 -15.13
C GLY A 239 14.61 -2.51 -13.81
N ILE A 240 14.49 -1.84 -12.66
CA ILE A 240 14.59 -2.46 -11.33
C ILE A 240 13.24 -3.05 -10.92
N ASN A 241 13.23 -4.30 -10.46
CA ASN A 241 12.03 -4.93 -9.91
C ASN A 241 11.80 -4.45 -8.46
N PHE A 242 10.54 -4.28 -8.09
CA PHE A 242 10.11 -3.85 -6.75
C PHE A 242 8.73 -4.46 -6.43
N THR A 243 8.31 -4.42 -5.16
CA THR A 243 7.01 -4.94 -4.72
C THR A 243 6.18 -3.80 -4.14
N ALA A 244 5.17 -3.34 -4.89
CA ALA A 244 4.40 -2.13 -4.58
C ALA A 244 3.56 -2.23 -3.31
N ASN A 245 3.03 -3.41 -3.00
CA ASN A 245 2.23 -3.64 -1.80
C ASN A 245 2.79 -4.82 -1.02
N MET A 246 3.00 -4.62 0.26
CA MET A 246 3.43 -5.69 1.15
C MET A 246 2.51 -5.73 2.38
N PRO A 247 1.76 -6.83 2.59
CA PRO A 247 1.79 -8.07 1.82
C PRO A 247 1.06 -7.98 0.48
N THR A 248 1.38 -8.88 -0.44
CA THR A 248 0.63 -9.19 -1.67
C THR A 248 0.59 -10.70 -1.88
N GLU A 249 -0.57 -11.25 -2.21
CA GLU A 249 -0.81 -12.69 -2.33
C GLU A 249 -1.52 -13.05 -3.64
N GLU A 250 -1.87 -12.03 -4.42
CA GLU A 250 -2.71 -12.14 -5.60
C GLU A 250 -1.92 -12.00 -6.90
N VAL A 251 -2.54 -12.54 -7.95
CA VAL A 251 -2.33 -12.12 -9.33
C VAL A 251 -3.62 -11.52 -9.84
N PHE A 252 -3.54 -10.49 -10.66
CA PHE A 252 -4.71 -9.74 -11.10
C PHE A 252 -4.64 -9.39 -12.59
N THR A 253 -5.80 -9.09 -13.17
CA THR A 253 -5.93 -8.61 -14.55
C THR A 253 -7.16 -7.73 -14.69
N ALA A 254 -7.37 -7.13 -15.87
CA ALA A 254 -8.52 -6.29 -16.14
C ALA A 254 -9.78 -7.13 -16.45
N PRO A 255 -10.88 -6.94 -15.71
CA PRO A 255 -12.16 -7.54 -16.05
C PRO A 255 -12.76 -6.84 -17.27
N HIS A 256 -13.68 -7.51 -17.95
CA HIS A 256 -14.53 -6.88 -18.95
C HIS A 256 -15.41 -5.82 -18.27
N THR A 257 -15.72 -4.72 -18.99
CA THR A 257 -16.52 -3.60 -18.45
C THR A 257 -17.94 -3.96 -18.04
N TYR A 258 -18.45 -5.12 -18.47
CA TYR A 258 -19.77 -5.64 -18.09
C TYR A 258 -19.61 -6.87 -17.21
N LEU A 259 -19.92 -6.71 -15.93
CA LEU A 259 -20.12 -7.84 -15.01
C LEU A 259 -21.48 -8.47 -15.31
N SER A 260 -21.51 -9.70 -15.78
CA SER A 260 -22.77 -10.46 -15.79
C SER A 260 -22.88 -11.20 -14.46
N LEU A 261 -23.73 -10.72 -13.56
CA LEU A 261 -24.14 -11.44 -12.36
C LEU A 261 -25.11 -12.56 -12.79
N ILE A 262 -24.62 -13.79 -12.77
CA ILE A 262 -25.47 -14.99 -12.95
C ILE A 262 -25.90 -15.43 -11.56
N HIS A 263 -27.05 -14.96 -11.10
CA HIS A 263 -27.73 -15.28 -9.84
C HIS A 263 -27.03 -14.88 -8.53
N LEU A 264 -27.57 -13.85 -7.91
CA LEU A 264 -27.67 -13.76 -6.46
C LEU A 264 -29.00 -14.46 -6.11
N SER A 265 -28.96 -15.67 -5.54
CA SER A 265 -30.13 -16.23 -4.86
C SER A 265 -30.34 -15.41 -3.58
N GLU A 266 -31.56 -14.88 -3.41
CA GLU A 266 -32.06 -14.23 -2.20
C GLU A 266 -31.89 -15.08 -0.94
#